data_66b571293b83f1d33bc088efefc9d5d3
#
_entry.id   66b571293b83f1d33bc088efefc9d5d3
#
_cell.length_a   1.000
_cell.length_b   1.000
_cell.length_c   1.000
_cell.angle_alpha   90.00
_cell.angle_beta   90.00
_cell.angle_gamma   90.00
#
_symmetry.space_group_name_H-M   'P 1'
#
loop_
_entity.id
_entity.type
_entity.pdbx_description
1 polymer ?
#
loop_
_entity_poly.entity_id
_entity_poly.type
_entity_poly.pdbx_seq_one_letter_code
_entity_poly.pdbx_strand_id
1 'polypeptide(L)'
;MDKLRKEYLFFKQQEPNMKILLLTNMLYALVLPVVEIFVGAYIMRNTSDPVMVAFYQLAMYAGIVATSFVNGFLLKKYNVKILYSAGILVSGIAMFGMMTIKSLGFIELGLAGFLMGAASGFFWTNRYLLALYNTNDDNRNYFFGLESFFFSITSIGVPLAIGAFISQIGGKEILGFMFNISDSYRMVTMGVVVITIIACLVLWRGNFNNPKETNFLYFRFNILWKKMLWLAALKGMVQGFLVTAPAILVLKLVGDEGALGLIQGISGALTAILVYILGRIAHPKDRLKIFVGGLILFFIGTLWNGILFSVVGVIIFVLCKVVFQPLFDLAYFPIMMRTIDVVAKIEHRNEYAYI
;
A
#
# COMPACT_ATOMS: atom_id res chain seq x y z
N MET A 1 14.26 -25.79 16.57
CA MET A 1 14.39 -24.80 17.67
C MET A 1 15.62 -23.89 17.53
N ASP A 2 16.77 -24.38 17.08
CA ASP A 2 17.99 -23.56 16.99
C ASP A 2 17.94 -22.41 15.97
N LYS A 3 17.25 -22.57 14.84
CA LYS A 3 17.13 -21.50 13.84
C LYS A 3 16.33 -20.29 14.36
N LEU A 4 15.17 -20.53 15.00
CA LEU A 4 14.34 -19.47 15.58
C LEU A 4 15.06 -18.73 16.72
N ARG A 5 15.83 -19.47 17.53
CA ARG A 5 16.64 -18.86 18.59
C ARG A 5 17.77 -17.99 18.03
N LYS A 6 18.42 -18.42 16.96
CA LYS A 6 19.43 -17.62 16.26
C LYS A 6 18.84 -16.36 15.66
N GLU A 7 17.67 -16.47 15.02
CA GLU A 7 16.92 -15.35 14.46
C GLU A 7 16.55 -14.32 15.54
N TYR A 8 16.01 -14.79 16.66
CA TYR A 8 15.69 -13.94 17.81
C TYR A 8 16.93 -13.22 18.39
N LEU A 9 18.05 -13.93 18.52
CA LEU A 9 19.31 -13.34 18.99
C LEU A 9 19.84 -12.29 18.01
N PHE A 10 19.77 -12.57 16.70
CA PHE A 10 20.17 -11.62 15.65
C PHE A 10 19.31 -10.36 15.69
N PHE A 11 17.98 -10.51 15.81
CA PHE A 11 17.08 -9.36 15.99
C PHE A 11 17.39 -8.55 17.25
N LYS A 12 17.69 -9.22 18.35
CA LYS A 12 18.02 -8.56 19.61
C LYS A 12 19.30 -7.71 19.52
N GLN A 13 20.26 -8.12 18.72
CA GLN A 13 21.52 -7.40 18.48
C GLN A 13 21.39 -6.18 17.59
N GLN A 14 20.29 -6.04 16.82
CA GLN A 14 20.09 -4.89 15.95
C GLN A 14 19.93 -3.57 16.74
N GLU A 15 20.23 -2.46 16.07
CA GLU A 15 20.13 -1.12 16.66
C GLU A 15 18.72 -0.82 17.18
N PRO A 16 18.58 -0.11 18.30
CA PRO A 16 17.29 0.21 18.90
C PRO A 16 16.33 0.93 17.93
N ASN A 17 16.84 1.92 17.18
CA ASN A 17 16.04 2.69 16.21
C ASN A 17 15.51 1.81 15.08
N MET A 18 16.33 0.89 14.54
CA MET A 18 15.90 -0.06 13.53
C MET A 18 14.75 -0.96 14.03
N LYS A 19 14.85 -1.47 15.26
CA LYS A 19 13.79 -2.29 15.88
C LYS A 19 12.50 -1.53 16.10
N ILE A 20 12.60 -0.28 16.57
CA ILE A 20 11.45 0.60 16.78
C ILE A 20 10.77 0.91 15.45
N LEU A 21 11.54 1.26 14.43
CA LEU A 21 11.01 1.54 13.10
C LEU A 21 10.31 0.31 12.51
N LEU A 22 10.95 -0.86 12.59
CA LEU A 22 10.37 -2.11 12.11
C LEU A 22 9.04 -2.43 12.81
N LEU A 23 9.01 -2.33 14.15
CA LEU A 23 7.78 -2.58 14.91
C LEU A 23 6.67 -1.57 14.55
N THR A 24 7.03 -0.30 14.35
CA THR A 24 6.06 0.73 13.89
C THR A 24 5.49 0.37 12.52
N ASN A 25 6.36 -0.05 11.57
CA ASN A 25 5.94 -0.45 10.23
C ASN A 25 5.06 -1.71 10.26
N MET A 26 5.35 -2.68 11.14
CA MET A 26 4.54 -3.88 11.34
C MET A 26 3.15 -3.56 11.90
N LEU A 27 3.05 -2.65 12.86
CA LEU A 27 1.75 -2.17 13.36
C LEU A 27 0.96 -1.47 12.26
N TYR A 28 1.60 -0.61 11.47
CA TYR A 28 0.93 0.08 10.39
C TYR A 28 0.57 -0.85 9.21
N ALA A 29 1.28 -1.95 9.04
CA ALA A 29 0.95 -2.98 8.06
C ALA A 29 -0.44 -3.61 8.29
N LEU A 30 -0.97 -3.57 9.52
CA LEU A 30 -2.35 -3.97 9.82
C LEU A 30 -3.38 -2.96 9.29
N VAL A 31 -2.99 -1.69 9.14
CA VAL A 31 -3.87 -0.61 8.67
C VAL A 31 -3.98 -0.58 7.16
N LEU A 32 -2.89 -0.86 6.44
CA LEU A 32 -2.81 -0.71 4.98
C LEU A 32 -3.92 -1.45 4.22
N PRO A 33 -4.23 -2.75 4.46
CA PRO A 33 -5.28 -3.44 3.73
C PRO A 33 -6.68 -2.85 3.98
N VAL A 34 -6.88 -2.22 5.14
CA VAL A 34 -8.17 -1.54 5.44
C VAL A 34 -8.31 -0.31 4.55
N VAL A 35 -7.25 0.50 4.43
CA VAL A 35 -7.23 1.68 3.54
C VAL A 35 -7.41 1.28 2.08
N GLU A 36 -6.71 0.26 1.62
CA GLU A 36 -6.67 -0.12 0.21
C GLU A 36 -7.94 -0.81 -0.27
N ILE A 37 -8.60 -1.60 0.58
CA ILE A 37 -9.71 -2.47 0.18
C ILE A 37 -11.04 -1.95 0.71
N PHE A 38 -11.14 -1.76 2.02
CA PHE A 38 -12.43 -1.56 2.68
C PHE A 38 -12.94 -0.13 2.60
N VAL A 39 -12.08 0.86 2.34
CA VAL A 39 -12.52 2.23 2.08
C VAL A 39 -13.30 2.31 0.77
N GLY A 40 -12.78 1.70 -0.30
CA GLY A 40 -13.49 1.61 -1.57
C GLY A 40 -14.80 0.83 -1.46
N ALA A 41 -14.80 -0.25 -0.68
CA ALA A 41 -16.00 -1.03 -0.38
C ALA A 41 -17.05 -0.22 0.37
N TYR A 42 -16.66 0.53 1.39
CA TYR A 42 -17.56 1.42 2.14
C TYR A 42 -18.22 2.49 1.25
N ILE A 43 -17.42 3.16 0.42
CA ILE A 43 -17.95 4.17 -0.51
C ILE A 43 -18.95 3.52 -1.47
N MET A 44 -18.58 2.39 -2.09
CA MET A 44 -19.45 1.68 -3.03
C MET A 44 -20.75 1.23 -2.38
N ARG A 45 -20.70 0.75 -1.14
CA ARG A 45 -21.89 0.30 -0.37
C ARG A 45 -22.86 1.46 -0.08
N ASN A 46 -22.34 2.64 0.27
CA ASN A 46 -23.16 3.77 0.68
C ASN A 46 -23.62 4.66 -0.49
N THR A 47 -22.89 4.68 -1.60
CA THR A 47 -23.23 5.50 -2.77
C THR A 47 -23.81 4.72 -3.93
N SER A 48 -23.53 3.41 -4.01
CA SER A 48 -23.83 2.56 -5.17
C SER A 48 -23.27 3.09 -6.50
N ASP A 49 -22.34 4.06 -6.44
CA ASP A 49 -21.78 4.75 -7.59
C ASP A 49 -20.26 4.49 -7.69
N PRO A 50 -19.79 3.74 -8.70
CA PRO A 50 -18.37 3.52 -8.95
C PRO A 50 -17.56 4.80 -9.19
N VAL A 51 -18.21 5.87 -9.71
CA VAL A 51 -17.53 7.15 -9.97
C VAL A 51 -17.08 7.80 -8.66
N MET A 52 -17.86 7.67 -7.59
CA MET A 52 -17.50 8.17 -6.26
C MET A 52 -16.24 7.47 -5.70
N VAL A 53 -16.10 6.14 -5.92
CA VAL A 53 -14.91 5.39 -5.53
C VAL A 53 -13.69 5.88 -6.33
N ALA A 54 -13.85 6.02 -7.65
CA ALA A 54 -12.77 6.49 -8.51
C ALA A 54 -12.36 7.94 -8.18
N PHE A 55 -13.31 8.81 -7.86
CA PHE A 55 -13.06 10.19 -7.46
C PHE A 55 -12.30 10.27 -6.12
N TYR A 56 -12.70 9.48 -5.13
CA TYR A 56 -11.96 9.36 -3.87
C TYR A 56 -10.50 8.93 -4.11
N GLN A 57 -10.28 7.92 -4.95
CA GLN A 57 -8.94 7.44 -5.30
C GLN A 57 -8.13 8.51 -6.03
N LEU A 58 -8.74 9.25 -6.96
CA LEU A 58 -8.09 10.37 -7.64
C LEU A 58 -7.64 11.44 -6.65
N ALA A 59 -8.51 11.83 -5.73
CA ALA A 59 -8.19 12.80 -4.68
C ALA A 59 -7.05 12.29 -3.77
N MET A 60 -7.07 11.00 -3.44
CA MET A 60 -6.01 10.37 -2.64
C MET A 60 -4.66 10.41 -3.36
N TYR A 61 -4.59 10.04 -4.64
CA TYR A 61 -3.34 10.12 -5.40
C TYR A 61 -2.85 11.56 -5.58
N ALA A 62 -3.75 12.53 -5.76
CA ALA A 62 -3.38 13.95 -5.78
C ALA A 62 -2.79 14.40 -4.44
N GLY A 63 -3.35 13.94 -3.33
CA GLY A 63 -2.83 14.19 -1.97
C GLY A 63 -1.43 13.60 -1.77
N ILE A 64 -1.17 12.36 -2.23
CA ILE A 64 0.15 11.72 -2.16
C ILE A 64 1.19 12.57 -2.89
N VAL A 65 0.90 12.96 -4.14
CA VAL A 65 1.83 13.76 -4.95
C VAL A 65 2.11 15.11 -4.29
N ALA A 66 1.06 15.84 -3.91
CA ALA A 66 1.21 17.16 -3.27
C ALA A 66 2.06 17.06 -1.99
N THR A 67 1.77 16.08 -1.15
CA THR A 67 2.46 15.93 0.14
C THR A 67 3.89 15.43 0.00
N SER A 68 4.20 14.60 -1.00
CA SER A 68 5.58 14.17 -1.26
C SER A 68 6.49 15.37 -1.54
N PHE A 69 6.02 16.38 -2.30
CA PHE A 69 6.77 17.63 -2.50
C PHE A 69 6.84 18.47 -1.22
N VAL A 70 5.71 18.63 -0.53
CA VAL A 70 5.63 19.43 0.71
C VAL A 70 6.51 18.83 1.80
N ASN A 71 6.60 17.50 1.89
CA ASN A 71 7.43 16.80 2.87
C ASN A 71 8.89 17.24 2.81
N GLY A 72 9.48 17.39 1.62
CA GLY A 72 10.85 17.86 1.45
C GLY A 72 11.07 19.26 2.04
N PHE A 73 10.10 20.18 1.90
CA PHE A 73 10.20 21.52 2.52
C PHE A 73 10.05 21.46 4.03
N LEU A 74 9.13 20.63 4.53
CA LEU A 74 8.87 20.47 5.95
C LEU A 74 10.03 19.82 6.69
N LEU A 75 10.78 18.90 6.07
CA LEU A 75 11.98 18.27 6.65
C LEU A 75 13.10 19.27 6.96
N LYS A 76 13.12 20.44 6.32
CA LYS A 76 14.06 21.53 6.68
C LYS A 76 13.77 22.14 8.05
N LYS A 77 12.52 22.05 8.52
CA LYS A 77 12.05 22.72 9.74
C LYS A 77 11.65 21.74 10.84
N TYR A 78 11.06 20.61 10.46
CA TYR A 78 10.50 19.62 11.39
C TYR A 78 11.32 18.33 11.37
N ASN A 79 11.30 17.61 12.48
CA ASN A 79 11.94 16.29 12.57
C ASN A 79 11.16 15.25 11.73
N VAL A 80 11.89 14.38 11.03
CA VAL A 80 11.34 13.28 10.22
C VAL A 80 10.37 12.42 11.02
N LYS A 81 10.63 12.20 12.32
CA LYS A 81 9.76 11.46 13.24
C LYS A 81 8.37 12.11 13.37
N ILE A 82 8.30 13.44 13.42
CA ILE A 82 7.03 14.19 13.51
C ILE A 82 6.22 14.00 12.23
N LEU A 83 6.85 14.17 11.07
CA LEU A 83 6.18 14.03 9.78
C LEU A 83 5.70 12.58 9.54
N TYR A 84 6.52 11.61 9.92
CA TYR A 84 6.15 10.21 9.85
C TYR A 84 4.98 9.86 10.78
N SER A 85 5.03 10.33 12.04
CA SER A 85 3.90 10.19 12.99
C SER A 85 2.64 10.85 12.49
N ALA A 86 2.76 12.04 11.88
CA ALA A 86 1.62 12.75 11.29
C ALA A 86 0.97 11.89 10.18
N GLY A 87 1.78 11.27 9.30
CA GLY A 87 1.28 10.34 8.27
C GLY A 87 0.47 9.20 8.87
N ILE A 88 0.99 8.55 9.90
CA ILE A 88 0.33 7.43 10.58
C ILE A 88 -0.97 7.88 11.27
N LEU A 89 -0.95 8.95 12.07
CA LEU A 89 -2.12 9.41 12.83
C LEU A 89 -3.21 9.96 11.94
N VAL A 90 -2.83 10.80 10.96
CA VAL A 90 -3.79 11.43 10.05
C VAL A 90 -4.48 10.38 9.19
N SER A 91 -3.82 9.27 8.83
CA SER A 91 -4.49 8.18 8.08
C SER A 91 -5.63 7.54 8.89
N GLY A 92 -5.40 7.27 10.17
CA GLY A 92 -6.45 6.75 11.07
C GLY A 92 -7.61 7.72 11.25
N ILE A 93 -7.30 9.01 11.50
CA ILE A 93 -8.31 10.05 11.70
C ILE A 93 -9.11 10.30 10.41
N ALA A 94 -8.45 10.37 9.25
CA ALA A 94 -9.09 10.57 7.95
C ALA A 94 -10.07 9.42 7.64
N MET A 95 -9.67 8.18 7.89
CA MET A 95 -10.50 7.01 7.67
C MET A 95 -11.72 7.00 8.60
N PHE A 96 -11.51 7.21 9.89
CA PHE A 96 -12.59 7.28 10.86
C PHE A 96 -13.55 8.44 10.55
N GLY A 97 -13.00 9.64 10.24
CA GLY A 97 -13.79 10.81 9.85
C GLY A 97 -14.66 10.52 8.63
N MET A 98 -14.10 9.94 7.58
CA MET A 98 -14.86 9.57 6.38
C MET A 98 -16.04 8.63 6.69
N MET A 99 -15.82 7.61 7.52
CA MET A 99 -16.88 6.64 7.86
C MET A 99 -17.92 7.14 8.87
N THR A 100 -17.72 8.34 9.42
CA THR A 100 -18.69 9.02 10.28
C THR A 100 -19.53 10.07 9.52
N ILE A 101 -19.12 10.45 8.30
CA ILE A 101 -19.87 11.41 7.47
C ILE A 101 -21.19 10.77 7.03
N LYS A 102 -22.30 11.50 7.22
CA LYS A 102 -23.65 11.01 6.91
C LYS A 102 -23.98 11.02 5.42
N SER A 103 -23.41 11.98 4.67
CA SER A 103 -23.63 12.12 3.22
C SER A 103 -22.27 12.05 2.51
N LEU A 104 -22.08 11.08 1.62
CA LEU A 104 -20.85 10.93 0.82
C LEU A 104 -21.04 11.68 -0.53
N GLY A 105 -20.90 13.00 -0.50
CA GLY A 105 -20.88 13.81 -1.71
C GLY A 105 -19.46 13.95 -2.28
N PHE A 106 -19.33 14.60 -3.45
CA PHE A 106 -18.04 14.82 -4.10
C PHE A 106 -17.07 15.64 -3.24
N ILE A 107 -17.57 16.65 -2.52
CA ILE A 107 -16.70 17.50 -1.69
C ILE A 107 -16.15 16.71 -0.51
N GLU A 108 -17.00 15.99 0.21
CA GLU A 108 -16.64 15.19 1.37
C GLU A 108 -15.65 14.09 0.99
N LEU A 109 -15.91 13.37 -0.10
CA LEU A 109 -15.02 12.34 -0.61
C LEU A 109 -13.71 12.91 -1.15
N GLY A 110 -13.75 14.07 -1.80
CA GLY A 110 -12.55 14.76 -2.27
C GLY A 110 -11.64 15.19 -1.12
N LEU A 111 -12.21 15.78 -0.07
CA LEU A 111 -11.46 16.19 1.13
C LEU A 111 -10.92 14.98 1.90
N ALA A 112 -11.73 13.95 2.13
CA ALA A 112 -11.33 12.74 2.82
C ALA A 112 -10.23 11.99 2.03
N GLY A 113 -10.39 11.86 0.71
CA GLY A 113 -9.39 11.26 -0.17
C GLY A 113 -8.09 12.05 -0.17
N PHE A 114 -8.15 13.37 -0.33
CA PHE A 114 -6.96 14.22 -0.30
C PHE A 114 -6.22 14.14 1.05
N LEU A 115 -6.95 14.15 2.15
CA LEU A 115 -6.37 14.03 3.50
C LEU A 115 -5.71 12.65 3.71
N MET A 116 -6.36 11.57 3.26
CA MET A 116 -5.80 10.23 3.27
C MET A 116 -4.55 10.14 2.39
N GLY A 117 -4.57 10.77 1.22
CA GLY A 117 -3.43 10.87 0.33
C GLY A 117 -2.28 11.63 0.94
N ALA A 118 -2.55 12.74 1.60
CA ALA A 118 -1.56 13.51 2.34
C ALA A 118 -0.90 12.68 3.45
N ALA A 119 -1.70 11.95 4.21
CA ALA A 119 -1.21 11.01 5.22
C ALA A 119 -0.29 9.93 4.63
N SER A 120 -0.71 9.33 3.50
CA SER A 120 0.06 8.31 2.78
C SER A 120 1.38 8.88 2.23
N GLY A 121 1.38 10.10 1.69
CA GLY A 121 2.59 10.78 1.21
C GLY A 121 3.60 11.00 2.33
N PHE A 122 3.15 11.49 3.50
CA PHE A 122 4.02 11.59 4.68
C PHE A 122 4.53 10.23 5.16
N PHE A 123 3.67 9.21 5.18
CA PHE A 123 4.07 7.87 5.60
C PHE A 123 5.15 7.28 4.68
N TRP A 124 4.86 7.14 3.39
CA TRP A 124 5.76 6.43 2.46
C TRP A 124 7.10 7.15 2.28
N THR A 125 7.09 8.47 2.11
CA THR A 125 8.33 9.25 1.93
C THR A 125 9.23 9.13 3.15
N ASN A 126 8.67 9.34 4.35
CA ASN A 126 9.48 9.31 5.57
C ASN A 126 9.87 7.88 6.00
N ARG A 127 9.04 6.86 5.68
CA ARG A 127 9.40 5.45 5.91
C ARG A 127 10.69 5.07 5.18
N TYR A 128 10.78 5.40 3.87
CA TYR A 128 11.99 5.11 3.11
C TYR A 128 13.20 5.85 3.66
N LEU A 129 13.02 7.12 4.01
CA LEU A 129 14.06 7.95 4.59
C LEU A 129 14.56 7.38 5.93
N LEU A 130 13.65 7.03 6.84
CA LEU A 130 13.98 6.42 8.12
C LEU A 130 14.67 5.06 7.95
N ALA A 131 14.19 4.22 7.03
CA ALA A 131 14.82 2.94 6.74
C ALA A 131 16.26 3.13 6.22
N LEU A 132 16.49 4.10 5.33
CA LEU A 132 17.81 4.41 4.79
C LEU A 132 18.82 4.81 5.88
N TYR A 133 18.40 5.69 6.80
CA TYR A 133 19.29 6.23 7.84
C TYR A 133 19.48 5.33 9.06
N ASN A 134 18.57 4.34 9.26
CA ASN A 134 18.63 3.43 10.42
C ASN A 134 18.97 1.98 10.03
N THR A 135 19.36 1.74 8.76
CA THR A 135 19.90 0.47 8.29
C THR A 135 21.22 0.69 7.55
N ASN A 136 22.08 -0.32 7.56
CA ASN A 136 23.30 -0.37 6.80
C ASN A 136 23.28 -1.58 5.83
N ASP A 137 24.31 -1.74 4.99
CA ASP A 137 24.33 -2.80 3.98
C ASP A 137 24.24 -4.22 4.58
N ASP A 138 24.73 -4.41 5.80
CA ASP A 138 24.71 -5.74 6.47
C ASP A 138 23.33 -6.13 6.98
N ASN A 139 22.49 -5.16 7.41
CA ASN A 139 21.19 -5.42 8.02
C ASN A 139 19.99 -4.94 7.20
N ARG A 140 20.19 -4.17 6.12
CA ARG A 140 19.13 -3.64 5.27
C ARG A 140 18.27 -4.72 4.63
N ASN A 141 18.90 -5.78 4.11
CA ASN A 141 18.18 -6.93 3.55
C ASN A 141 17.33 -7.64 4.60
N TYR A 142 17.83 -7.76 5.82
CA TYR A 142 17.10 -8.33 6.94
C TYR A 142 15.88 -7.47 7.31
N PHE A 143 16.07 -6.14 7.42
CA PHE A 143 15.01 -5.19 7.70
C PHE A 143 13.87 -5.29 6.69
N PHE A 144 14.17 -5.13 5.41
CA PHE A 144 13.15 -5.19 4.35
C PHE A 144 12.56 -6.58 4.16
N GLY A 145 13.34 -7.64 4.38
CA GLY A 145 12.85 -9.02 4.35
C GLY A 145 11.79 -9.28 5.41
N LEU A 146 12.06 -8.87 6.65
CA LEU A 146 11.14 -9.04 7.77
C LEU A 146 9.90 -8.16 7.60
N GLU A 147 10.06 -6.91 7.17
CA GLU A 147 8.96 -6.00 6.87
C GLU A 147 8.05 -6.55 5.75
N SER A 148 8.63 -7.02 4.64
CA SER A 148 7.87 -7.60 3.52
C SER A 148 7.13 -8.87 3.94
N PHE A 149 7.71 -9.67 4.81
CA PHE A 149 7.04 -10.84 5.40
C PHE A 149 5.79 -10.45 6.18
N PHE A 150 5.88 -9.41 7.02
CA PHE A 150 4.72 -8.91 7.75
C PHE A 150 3.67 -8.29 6.84
N PHE A 151 4.06 -7.50 5.85
CA PHE A 151 3.13 -6.96 4.85
C PHE A 151 2.40 -8.09 4.11
N SER A 152 3.08 -9.18 3.78
CA SER A 152 2.46 -10.34 3.14
C SER A 152 1.44 -11.03 4.05
N ILE A 153 1.77 -11.24 5.33
CA ILE A 153 0.84 -11.83 6.29
C ILE A 153 -0.39 -10.93 6.48
N THR A 154 -0.19 -9.63 6.65
CA THR A 154 -1.30 -8.69 6.87
C THR A 154 -2.17 -8.52 5.64
N SER A 155 -1.60 -8.54 4.43
CA SER A 155 -2.36 -8.48 3.18
C SER A 155 -3.26 -9.69 2.95
N ILE A 156 -2.99 -10.82 3.61
CA ILE A 156 -3.82 -12.03 3.60
C ILE A 156 -4.79 -12.01 4.78
N GLY A 157 -4.25 -11.87 5.98
CA GLY A 157 -5.01 -12.08 7.23
C GLY A 157 -6.01 -10.97 7.52
N VAL A 158 -5.63 -9.71 7.28
CA VAL A 158 -6.49 -8.55 7.59
C VAL A 158 -7.75 -8.53 6.72
N PRO A 159 -7.71 -8.71 5.39
CA PRO A 159 -8.92 -8.77 4.58
C PRO A 159 -9.86 -9.90 4.98
N LEU A 160 -9.32 -11.09 5.26
CA LEU A 160 -10.11 -12.23 5.72
C LEU A 160 -10.82 -11.93 7.05
N ALA A 161 -10.06 -11.42 8.03
CA ALA A 161 -10.61 -11.13 9.36
C ALA A 161 -11.66 -10.00 9.31
N ILE A 162 -11.38 -8.90 8.61
CA ILE A 162 -12.28 -7.75 8.52
C ILE A 162 -13.50 -8.06 7.65
N GLY A 163 -13.32 -8.74 6.52
CA GLY A 163 -14.44 -9.17 5.68
C GLY A 163 -15.41 -10.07 6.45
N ALA A 164 -14.87 -11.07 7.17
CA ALA A 164 -15.68 -11.94 8.03
C ALA A 164 -16.36 -11.15 9.17
N PHE A 165 -15.66 -10.23 9.81
CA PHE A 165 -16.20 -9.39 10.87
C PHE A 165 -17.38 -8.54 10.39
N ILE A 166 -17.22 -7.83 9.26
CA ILE A 166 -18.28 -6.98 8.69
C ILE A 166 -19.49 -7.82 8.27
N SER A 167 -19.26 -8.95 7.58
CA SER A 167 -20.31 -9.85 7.12
C SER A 167 -21.05 -10.53 8.29
N GLN A 168 -20.36 -10.84 9.39
CA GLN A 168 -20.99 -11.52 10.54
C GLN A 168 -21.76 -10.57 11.48
N ILE A 169 -21.32 -9.33 11.63
CA ILE A 169 -21.92 -8.35 12.57
C ILE A 169 -22.95 -7.48 11.86
N GLY A 170 -22.70 -7.13 10.60
CA GLY A 170 -23.60 -6.26 9.84
C GLY A 170 -25.00 -6.86 9.68
N GLY A 171 -26.02 -6.12 10.09
CA GLY A 171 -27.43 -6.52 10.01
C GLY A 171 -27.90 -7.45 11.14
N LYS A 172 -27.10 -7.66 12.20
CA LYS A 172 -27.49 -8.50 13.33
C LYS A 172 -27.76 -7.68 14.59
N GLU A 173 -28.65 -8.20 15.42
CA GLU A 173 -28.88 -7.72 16.76
C GLU A 173 -27.87 -8.40 17.72
N ILE A 174 -27.05 -7.61 18.39
CA ILE A 174 -26.06 -8.07 19.37
C ILE A 174 -26.27 -7.27 20.67
N LEU A 175 -26.49 -7.96 21.76
CA LEU A 175 -26.75 -7.36 23.09
C LEU A 175 -27.90 -6.33 23.09
N GLY A 176 -28.95 -6.54 22.30
CA GLY A 176 -30.10 -5.64 22.21
C GLY A 176 -29.89 -4.42 21.29
N PHE A 177 -28.75 -4.33 20.58
CA PHE A 177 -28.46 -3.26 19.62
C PHE A 177 -28.42 -3.84 18.19
N MET A 178 -29.18 -3.21 17.28
CA MET A 178 -29.11 -3.52 15.85
C MET A 178 -27.88 -2.86 15.22
N PHE A 179 -26.90 -3.66 14.80
CA PHE A 179 -25.72 -3.17 14.11
C PHE A 179 -25.95 -3.13 12.60
N ASN A 180 -25.95 -1.96 12.01
CA ASN A 180 -25.91 -1.80 10.57
C ASN A 180 -24.52 -2.12 10.02
N ILE A 181 -24.43 -2.46 8.72
CA ILE A 181 -23.13 -2.69 8.05
C ILE A 181 -22.21 -1.48 8.22
N SER A 182 -22.72 -0.25 8.11
CA SER A 182 -21.94 0.97 8.33
C SER A 182 -21.37 1.09 9.75
N ASP A 183 -22.04 0.55 10.75
CA ASP A 183 -21.54 0.55 12.14
C ASP A 183 -20.36 -0.43 12.28
N SER A 184 -20.41 -1.57 11.57
CA SER A 184 -19.27 -2.52 11.51
C SER A 184 -18.03 -1.85 10.91
N TYR A 185 -18.17 -1.06 9.85
CA TYR A 185 -17.07 -0.28 9.29
C TYR A 185 -16.51 0.77 10.27
N ARG A 186 -17.39 1.46 11.02
CA ARG A 186 -16.95 2.40 12.06
C ARG A 186 -16.16 1.70 13.17
N MET A 187 -16.58 0.52 13.60
CA MET A 187 -15.85 -0.28 14.59
C MET A 187 -14.45 -0.67 14.08
N VAL A 188 -14.34 -1.10 12.83
CA VAL A 188 -13.04 -1.38 12.20
C VAL A 188 -12.15 -0.14 12.20
N THR A 189 -12.66 1.02 11.84
CA THR A 189 -11.86 2.25 11.81
C THR A 189 -11.51 2.77 13.20
N MET A 190 -12.31 2.53 14.23
CA MET A 190 -11.90 2.77 15.61
C MET A 190 -10.68 1.90 15.98
N GLY A 191 -10.69 0.63 15.60
CA GLY A 191 -9.52 -0.26 15.75
C GLY A 191 -8.29 0.28 15.02
N VAL A 192 -8.46 0.79 13.80
CA VAL A 192 -7.38 1.44 13.04
C VAL A 192 -6.82 2.65 13.77
N VAL A 193 -7.66 3.55 14.32
CA VAL A 193 -7.21 4.71 15.11
C VAL A 193 -6.39 4.26 16.32
N VAL A 194 -6.84 3.23 17.04
CA VAL A 194 -6.08 2.67 18.17
C VAL A 194 -4.71 2.16 17.73
N ILE A 195 -4.66 1.40 16.64
CA ILE A 195 -3.40 0.86 16.09
C ILE A 195 -2.46 2.01 15.67
N THR A 196 -2.97 3.05 15.01
CA THR A 196 -2.15 4.21 14.60
C THR A 196 -1.60 4.98 15.80
N ILE A 197 -2.37 5.13 16.87
CA ILE A 197 -1.89 5.73 18.14
C ILE A 197 -0.78 4.86 18.74
N ILE A 198 -0.97 3.55 18.85
CA ILE A 198 0.03 2.62 19.37
C ILE A 198 1.31 2.68 18.52
N ALA A 199 1.19 2.67 17.20
CA ALA A 199 2.33 2.76 16.28
C ALA A 199 3.12 4.06 16.51
N CYS A 200 2.44 5.19 16.71
CA CYS A 200 3.09 6.46 17.03
C CYS A 200 3.76 6.42 18.40
N LEU A 201 3.13 5.89 19.43
CA LEU A 201 3.73 5.76 20.77
C LEU A 201 5.00 4.90 20.73
N VAL A 202 5.01 3.84 19.92
CA VAL A 202 6.21 3.02 19.68
C VAL A 202 7.29 3.84 18.99
N LEU A 203 6.95 4.55 17.92
CA LEU A 203 7.89 5.38 17.16
C LEU A 203 8.54 6.45 18.05
N TRP A 204 7.76 7.06 18.94
CA TRP A 204 8.25 8.14 19.81
C TRP A 204 9.30 7.69 20.83
N ARG A 205 9.47 6.39 21.05
CA ARG A 205 10.56 5.81 21.85
C ARG A 205 11.92 5.85 21.14
N GLY A 206 11.93 6.01 19.81
CA GLY A 206 13.15 6.13 19.02
C GLY A 206 13.68 7.55 18.94
N ASN A 207 15.00 7.67 18.72
CA ASN A 207 15.65 8.95 18.48
C ASN A 207 16.17 8.99 17.03
N PHE A 208 15.43 9.68 16.15
CA PHE A 208 15.69 9.74 14.73
C PHE A 208 16.22 11.10 14.32
N ASN A 209 17.32 11.12 13.57
CA ASN A 209 17.92 12.33 13.06
C ASN A 209 17.35 12.69 11.69
N ASN A 210 17.32 13.99 11.39
CA ASN A 210 16.94 14.49 10.07
C ASN A 210 18.03 14.20 9.04
N PRO A 211 17.64 14.05 7.74
CA PRO A 211 18.60 13.99 6.66
C PRO A 211 19.44 15.28 6.60
N LYS A 212 20.72 15.13 6.27
CA LYS A 212 21.65 16.27 6.12
C LYS A 212 21.47 17.01 4.79
N GLU A 213 20.92 16.33 3.77
CA GLU A 213 20.71 16.92 2.45
C GLU A 213 19.45 17.78 2.41
N THR A 214 19.57 18.96 1.80
CA THR A 214 18.51 19.98 1.75
C THR A 214 17.92 20.18 0.36
N ASN A 215 18.48 19.56 -0.68
CA ASN A 215 18.01 19.69 -2.06
C ASN A 215 17.08 18.53 -2.44
N PHE A 216 15.78 18.70 -2.17
CA PHE A 216 14.74 17.70 -2.46
C PHE A 216 14.06 17.88 -3.82
N LEU A 217 14.34 18.96 -4.55
CA LEU A 217 13.69 19.26 -5.82
C LEU A 217 14.71 19.24 -6.94
N TYR A 218 14.57 18.26 -7.83
CA TYR A 218 15.37 18.15 -9.02
C TYR A 218 14.50 17.75 -10.22
N PHE A 219 14.48 18.58 -11.28
CA PHE A 219 13.64 18.39 -12.47
C PHE A 219 14.40 18.25 -13.79
N ARG A 220 15.75 18.31 -13.74
CA ARG A 220 16.57 18.11 -14.95
C ARG A 220 17.00 16.65 -15.07
N PHE A 221 16.22 15.87 -15.78
CA PHE A 221 16.43 14.44 -15.92
C PHE A 221 17.05 14.06 -17.25
N ASN A 222 17.95 13.05 -17.23
CA ASN A 222 18.46 12.38 -18.41
C ASN A 222 17.33 11.70 -19.21
N ILE A 223 17.54 11.49 -20.52
CA ILE A 223 16.57 10.85 -21.41
C ILE A 223 16.17 9.45 -20.95
N LEU A 224 17.10 8.67 -20.38
CA LEU A 224 16.82 7.34 -19.82
C LEU A 224 15.86 7.42 -18.64
N TRP A 225 16.08 8.38 -17.73
CA TRP A 225 15.20 8.59 -16.60
C TRP A 225 13.82 9.10 -17.01
N LYS A 226 13.76 9.97 -18.03
CA LYS A 226 12.48 10.40 -18.61
C LYS A 226 11.66 9.22 -19.15
N LYS A 227 12.30 8.23 -19.81
CA LYS A 227 11.63 7.00 -20.26
C LYS A 227 11.13 6.17 -19.08
N MET A 228 11.91 6.09 -17.98
CA MET A 228 11.45 5.43 -16.75
C MET A 228 10.25 6.13 -16.12
N LEU A 229 10.23 7.48 -16.09
CA LEU A 229 9.09 8.26 -15.59
C LEU A 229 7.82 8.01 -16.44
N TRP A 230 7.93 7.90 -17.76
CA TRP A 230 6.81 7.51 -18.61
C TRP A 230 6.31 6.10 -18.31
N LEU A 231 7.23 5.14 -18.12
CA LEU A 231 6.85 3.78 -17.72
C LEU A 231 6.19 3.78 -16.33
N ALA A 232 6.69 4.58 -15.39
CA ALA A 232 6.09 4.76 -14.07
C ALA A 232 4.69 5.38 -14.15
N ALA A 233 4.47 6.37 -15.04
CA ALA A 233 3.15 6.96 -15.25
C ALA A 233 2.15 5.92 -15.79
N LEU A 234 2.53 5.13 -16.78
CA LEU A 234 1.70 4.03 -17.31
C LEU A 234 1.42 2.98 -16.22
N LYS A 235 2.43 2.62 -15.42
CA LYS A 235 2.24 1.74 -14.25
C LYS A 235 1.22 2.33 -13.29
N GLY A 236 1.31 3.63 -12.98
CA GLY A 236 0.38 4.32 -12.09
C GLY A 236 -1.07 4.23 -12.57
N MET A 237 -1.32 4.41 -13.87
CA MET A 237 -2.67 4.26 -14.45
C MET A 237 -3.21 2.83 -14.26
N VAL A 238 -2.40 1.81 -14.57
CA VAL A 238 -2.77 0.40 -14.37
C VAL A 238 -2.99 0.11 -12.89
N GLN A 239 -2.12 0.61 -12.01
CA GLN A 239 -2.21 0.41 -10.57
C GLN A 239 -3.49 1.01 -9.99
N GLY A 240 -3.89 2.20 -10.45
CA GLY A 240 -5.16 2.82 -10.05
C GLY A 240 -6.36 1.91 -10.34
N PHE A 241 -6.39 1.31 -11.53
CA PHE A 241 -7.43 0.34 -11.88
C PHE A 241 -7.36 -0.94 -11.03
N LEU A 242 -6.16 -1.49 -10.81
CA LEU A 242 -5.95 -2.70 -10.02
C LEU A 242 -6.37 -2.57 -8.55
N VAL A 243 -6.25 -1.38 -7.99
CA VAL A 243 -6.67 -1.10 -6.60
C VAL A 243 -8.18 -0.87 -6.51
N THR A 244 -8.74 -0.13 -7.47
CA THR A 244 -10.14 0.32 -7.41
C THR A 244 -11.13 -0.72 -7.91
N ALA A 245 -10.85 -1.37 -9.04
CA ALA A 245 -11.78 -2.26 -9.73
C ALA A 245 -12.22 -3.48 -8.90
N PRO A 246 -11.36 -4.20 -8.16
CA PRO A 246 -11.80 -5.38 -7.42
C PRO A 246 -12.86 -5.07 -6.37
N ALA A 247 -12.71 -3.99 -5.60
CA ALA A 247 -13.70 -3.61 -4.59
C ALA A 247 -15.05 -3.30 -5.22
N ILE A 248 -15.06 -2.52 -6.32
CA ILE A 248 -16.28 -2.17 -7.06
C ILE A 248 -16.93 -3.41 -7.65
N LEU A 249 -16.17 -4.25 -8.37
CA LEU A 249 -16.69 -5.39 -9.10
C LEU A 249 -17.24 -6.47 -8.16
N VAL A 250 -16.52 -6.77 -7.08
CA VAL A 250 -16.98 -7.78 -6.11
C VAL A 250 -18.25 -7.30 -5.41
N LEU A 251 -18.29 -6.07 -4.90
CA LEU A 251 -19.50 -5.57 -4.23
C LEU A 251 -20.68 -5.41 -5.18
N LYS A 252 -20.46 -5.02 -6.43
CA LYS A 252 -21.52 -4.85 -7.41
C LYS A 252 -22.10 -6.18 -7.88
N LEU A 253 -21.29 -7.23 -8.05
CA LEU A 253 -21.69 -8.51 -8.66
C LEU A 253 -21.92 -9.60 -7.62
N VAL A 254 -21.23 -9.58 -6.48
CA VAL A 254 -21.37 -10.56 -5.40
C VAL A 254 -22.15 -9.96 -4.21
N GLY A 255 -21.94 -8.68 -3.91
CA GLY A 255 -22.73 -7.92 -2.93
C GLY A 255 -22.35 -8.14 -1.47
N ASP A 256 -21.25 -8.84 -1.17
CA ASP A 256 -20.85 -9.23 0.18
C ASP A 256 -19.38 -8.88 0.50
N GLU A 257 -19.15 -8.25 1.64
CA GLU A 257 -17.82 -7.91 2.16
C GLU A 257 -17.01 -9.13 2.61
N GLY A 258 -17.69 -10.18 3.05
CA GLY A 258 -17.05 -11.46 3.37
C GLY A 258 -16.42 -12.08 2.12
N ALA A 259 -17.13 -12.08 0.99
CA ALA A 259 -16.62 -12.51 -0.29
C ALA A 259 -15.45 -11.63 -0.76
N LEU A 260 -15.53 -10.29 -0.57
CA LEU A 260 -14.43 -9.37 -0.88
C LEU A 260 -13.17 -9.72 -0.07
N GLY A 261 -13.31 -9.89 1.24
CA GLY A 261 -12.22 -10.26 2.14
C GLY A 261 -11.60 -11.62 1.77
N LEU A 262 -12.42 -12.61 1.46
CA LEU A 262 -11.98 -13.95 1.04
C LEU A 262 -11.23 -13.92 -0.29
N ILE A 263 -11.77 -13.24 -1.30
CA ILE A 263 -11.12 -13.09 -2.61
C ILE A 263 -9.78 -12.38 -2.47
N GLN A 264 -9.70 -11.32 -1.69
CA GLN A 264 -8.45 -10.56 -1.48
C GLN A 264 -7.44 -11.37 -0.65
N GLY A 265 -7.88 -12.10 0.39
CA GLY A 265 -7.01 -12.95 1.20
C GLY A 265 -6.42 -14.12 0.38
N ILE A 266 -7.23 -14.84 -0.39
CA ILE A 266 -6.74 -15.90 -1.29
C ILE A 266 -5.81 -15.32 -2.35
N SER A 267 -6.15 -14.16 -2.93
CA SER A 267 -5.31 -13.47 -3.90
C SER A 267 -3.94 -13.13 -3.33
N GLY A 268 -3.90 -12.62 -2.08
CA GLY A 268 -2.66 -12.35 -1.38
C GLY A 268 -1.79 -13.59 -1.17
N ALA A 269 -2.40 -14.72 -0.76
CA ALA A 269 -1.70 -15.99 -0.58
C ALA A 269 -1.11 -16.52 -1.91
N LEU A 270 -1.90 -16.51 -2.98
CA LEU A 270 -1.44 -16.92 -4.31
C LEU A 270 -0.32 -16.03 -4.82
N THR A 271 -0.44 -14.70 -4.63
CA THR A 271 0.61 -13.73 -4.98
C THR A 271 1.92 -14.04 -4.25
N ALA A 272 1.86 -14.31 -2.93
CA ALA A 272 3.04 -14.63 -2.13
C ALA A 272 3.74 -15.91 -2.63
N ILE A 273 2.97 -16.96 -2.95
CA ILE A 273 3.49 -18.20 -3.52
C ILE A 273 4.15 -17.95 -4.89
N LEU A 274 3.50 -17.18 -5.75
CA LEU A 274 4.02 -16.85 -7.07
C LEU A 274 5.30 -16.03 -7.01
N VAL A 275 5.38 -15.02 -6.15
CA VAL A 275 6.60 -14.22 -5.92
C VAL A 275 7.75 -15.12 -5.47
N TYR A 276 7.48 -16.06 -4.55
CA TYR A 276 8.49 -17.01 -4.08
C TYR A 276 9.02 -17.92 -5.19
N ILE A 277 8.13 -18.47 -6.01
CA ILE A 277 8.49 -19.36 -7.13
C ILE A 277 9.25 -18.57 -8.20
N LEU A 278 8.69 -17.44 -8.64
CA LEU A 278 9.26 -16.61 -9.71
C LEU A 278 10.62 -16.03 -9.31
N GLY A 279 10.80 -15.62 -8.05
CA GLY A 279 12.07 -15.11 -7.55
C GLY A 279 13.22 -16.12 -7.64
N ARG A 280 12.92 -17.43 -7.72
CA ARG A 280 13.91 -18.50 -7.89
C ARG A 280 14.15 -18.91 -9.34
N ILE A 281 13.13 -18.84 -10.18
CA ILE A 281 13.16 -19.33 -11.57
C ILE A 281 13.53 -18.22 -12.56
N ALA A 282 13.18 -16.97 -12.27
CA ALA A 282 13.37 -15.86 -13.20
C ALA A 282 14.83 -15.45 -13.33
N HIS A 283 15.39 -15.63 -14.53
CA HIS A 283 16.73 -15.15 -14.84
C HIS A 283 16.71 -13.71 -15.40
N PRO A 284 17.81 -12.95 -15.20
CA PRO A 284 17.91 -11.56 -15.72
C PRO A 284 17.65 -11.41 -17.22
N LYS A 285 18.00 -12.45 -18.01
CA LYS A 285 17.80 -12.46 -19.49
C LYS A 285 16.30 -12.57 -19.86
N ASP A 286 15.46 -13.12 -18.99
CA ASP A 286 14.03 -13.38 -19.27
C ASP A 286 13.10 -12.29 -18.77
N ARG A 287 13.62 -11.25 -18.11
CA ARG A 287 12.85 -10.16 -17.51
C ARG A 287 11.87 -9.51 -18.49
N LEU A 288 12.31 -9.23 -19.72
CA LEU A 288 11.44 -8.63 -20.73
C LEU A 288 10.31 -9.58 -21.17
N LYS A 289 10.61 -10.86 -21.34
CA LYS A 289 9.58 -11.88 -21.71
C LYS A 289 8.56 -12.04 -20.60
N ILE A 290 9.02 -12.10 -19.33
CA ILE A 290 8.18 -12.17 -18.14
C ILE A 290 7.28 -10.94 -18.05
N PHE A 291 7.84 -9.74 -18.28
CA PHE A 291 7.10 -8.49 -18.28
C PHE A 291 5.99 -8.47 -19.34
N VAL A 292 6.32 -8.80 -20.60
CA VAL A 292 5.36 -8.84 -21.71
C VAL A 292 4.31 -9.92 -21.49
N GLY A 293 4.70 -11.11 -21.03
CA GLY A 293 3.77 -12.20 -20.71
C GLY A 293 2.77 -11.79 -19.62
N GLY A 294 3.24 -11.11 -18.58
CA GLY A 294 2.36 -10.54 -17.54
C GLY A 294 1.35 -9.54 -18.10
N LEU A 295 1.79 -8.61 -18.95
CA LEU A 295 0.90 -7.63 -19.60
C LEU A 295 -0.16 -8.28 -20.49
N ILE A 296 0.21 -9.30 -21.28
CA ILE A 296 -0.72 -10.05 -22.12
C ILE A 296 -1.78 -10.76 -21.26
N LEU A 297 -1.34 -11.42 -20.19
CA LEU A 297 -2.25 -12.10 -19.27
C LEU A 297 -3.24 -11.13 -18.62
N PHE A 298 -2.76 -9.98 -18.19
CA PHE A 298 -3.60 -8.93 -17.62
C PHE A 298 -4.61 -8.38 -18.63
N PHE A 299 -4.18 -8.15 -19.88
CA PHE A 299 -5.04 -7.72 -20.95
C PHE A 299 -6.16 -8.73 -21.22
N ILE A 300 -5.82 -10.02 -21.32
CA ILE A 300 -6.81 -11.10 -21.50
C ILE A 300 -7.80 -11.12 -20.34
N GLY A 301 -7.34 -11.09 -19.08
CA GLY A 301 -8.22 -11.11 -17.92
C GLY A 301 -9.16 -9.91 -17.87
N THR A 302 -8.66 -8.73 -18.21
CA THR A 302 -9.47 -7.50 -18.27
C THR A 302 -10.50 -7.55 -19.39
N LEU A 303 -10.12 -8.04 -20.56
CA LEU A 303 -11.00 -8.20 -21.71
C LEU A 303 -12.15 -9.18 -21.40
N TRP A 304 -11.83 -10.36 -20.84
CA TRP A 304 -12.84 -11.35 -20.45
C TRP A 304 -13.81 -10.81 -19.40
N ASN A 305 -13.32 -10.07 -18.40
CA ASN A 305 -14.18 -9.43 -17.42
C ASN A 305 -15.11 -8.39 -18.07
N GLY A 306 -14.62 -7.63 -19.05
CA GLY A 306 -15.43 -6.66 -19.79
C GLY A 306 -16.52 -7.33 -20.64
N ILE A 307 -16.23 -8.46 -21.27
CA ILE A 307 -17.17 -9.21 -22.12
C ILE A 307 -18.24 -9.92 -21.28
N LEU A 308 -17.81 -10.66 -20.25
CA LEU A 308 -18.73 -11.47 -19.44
C LEU A 308 -19.52 -10.66 -18.41
N PHE A 309 -18.93 -9.60 -17.87
CA PHE A 309 -19.44 -8.75 -16.80
C PHE A 309 -20.29 -9.51 -15.77
N SER A 310 -19.71 -10.56 -15.21
CA SER A 310 -20.36 -11.53 -14.32
C SER A 310 -19.42 -11.92 -13.18
N VAL A 311 -19.91 -12.63 -12.18
CA VAL A 311 -19.11 -13.19 -11.08
C VAL A 311 -17.93 -14.00 -11.63
N VAL A 312 -18.16 -14.82 -12.67
CA VAL A 312 -17.09 -15.60 -13.31
C VAL A 312 -16.06 -14.69 -13.96
N GLY A 313 -16.49 -13.62 -14.66
CA GLY A 313 -15.60 -12.64 -15.26
C GLY A 313 -14.71 -11.95 -14.22
N VAL A 314 -15.28 -11.60 -13.06
CA VAL A 314 -14.50 -11.01 -11.93
C VAL A 314 -13.48 -12.00 -11.38
N ILE A 315 -13.84 -13.27 -11.18
CA ILE A 315 -12.92 -14.30 -10.71
C ILE A 315 -11.74 -14.46 -11.67
N ILE A 316 -12.02 -14.57 -12.99
CA ILE A 316 -10.97 -14.64 -14.01
C ILE A 316 -10.06 -13.40 -13.96
N PHE A 317 -10.64 -12.21 -13.87
CA PHE A 317 -9.88 -10.96 -13.77
C PHE A 317 -8.96 -10.94 -12.54
N VAL A 318 -9.49 -11.33 -11.37
CA VAL A 318 -8.71 -11.36 -10.12
C VAL A 318 -7.59 -12.38 -10.21
N LEU A 319 -7.82 -13.57 -10.77
CA LEU A 319 -6.78 -14.58 -10.97
C LEU A 319 -5.68 -14.07 -11.92
N CYS A 320 -6.07 -13.43 -13.04
CA CYS A 320 -5.09 -12.82 -13.95
C CYS A 320 -4.29 -11.70 -13.28
N LYS A 321 -4.94 -10.87 -12.45
CA LYS A 321 -4.29 -9.83 -11.64
C LYS A 321 -3.25 -10.43 -10.68
N VAL A 322 -3.61 -11.48 -9.96
CA VAL A 322 -2.74 -12.18 -9.00
C VAL A 322 -1.45 -12.66 -9.64
N VAL A 323 -1.53 -13.14 -10.88
CA VAL A 323 -0.35 -13.60 -11.64
C VAL A 323 0.41 -12.42 -12.25
N PHE A 324 -0.31 -11.43 -12.78
CA PHE A 324 0.27 -10.26 -13.44
C PHE A 324 1.16 -9.43 -12.49
N GLN A 325 0.67 -9.14 -11.28
CA GLN A 325 1.36 -8.23 -10.36
C GLN A 325 2.79 -8.68 -10.04
N PRO A 326 3.05 -9.96 -9.63
CA PRO A 326 4.41 -10.44 -9.41
C PRO A 326 5.28 -10.43 -10.65
N LEU A 327 4.73 -10.82 -11.81
CA LEU A 327 5.48 -10.84 -13.08
C LEU A 327 5.94 -9.43 -13.46
N PHE A 328 5.06 -8.44 -13.29
CA PHE A 328 5.36 -7.05 -13.56
C PHE A 328 6.42 -6.51 -12.60
N ASP A 329 6.24 -6.67 -11.31
CA ASP A 329 7.12 -6.09 -10.28
C ASP A 329 8.52 -6.73 -10.30
N LEU A 330 8.61 -8.04 -10.58
CA LEU A 330 9.88 -8.77 -10.72
C LEU A 330 10.74 -8.23 -11.88
N ALA A 331 10.12 -7.72 -12.92
CA ALA A 331 10.82 -7.11 -14.06
C ALA A 331 11.04 -5.61 -13.86
N TYR A 332 10.02 -4.87 -13.43
CA TYR A 332 10.02 -3.42 -13.32
C TYR A 332 11.07 -2.89 -12.33
N PHE A 333 11.10 -3.40 -11.10
CA PHE A 333 12.00 -2.88 -10.08
C PHE A 333 13.48 -3.03 -10.42
N PRO A 334 13.98 -4.20 -10.88
CA PRO A 334 15.38 -4.33 -11.29
C PRO A 334 15.76 -3.46 -12.49
N ILE A 335 14.82 -3.23 -13.45
CA ILE A 335 15.06 -2.33 -14.58
C ILE A 335 15.19 -0.88 -14.08
N MET A 336 14.32 -0.45 -13.17
CA MET A 336 14.35 0.87 -12.56
C MET A 336 15.68 1.09 -11.81
N MET A 337 16.07 0.16 -10.94
CA MET A 337 17.33 0.26 -10.17
C MET A 337 18.56 0.34 -11.08
N ARG A 338 18.61 -0.52 -12.11
CA ARG A 338 19.69 -0.44 -13.11
C ARG A 338 19.73 0.90 -13.84
N THR A 339 18.56 1.48 -14.13
CA THR A 339 18.49 2.80 -14.78
C THR A 339 19.01 3.89 -13.83
N ILE A 340 18.69 3.84 -12.54
CA ILE A 340 19.21 4.77 -11.53
C ILE A 340 20.75 4.67 -11.48
N ASP A 341 21.31 3.47 -11.36
CA ASP A 341 22.76 3.25 -11.31
C ASP A 341 23.48 3.84 -12.54
N VAL A 342 22.90 3.64 -13.74
CA VAL A 342 23.49 4.14 -14.98
C VAL A 342 23.40 5.67 -15.06
N VAL A 343 22.24 6.25 -14.74
CA VAL A 343 22.01 7.68 -14.84
C VAL A 343 22.80 8.45 -13.78
N ALA A 344 22.86 7.92 -12.56
CA ALA A 344 23.66 8.51 -11.47
C ALA A 344 25.16 8.60 -11.85
N LYS A 345 25.71 7.54 -12.48
CA LYS A 345 27.07 7.54 -13.00
C LYS A 345 27.28 8.54 -14.14
N ILE A 346 26.35 8.64 -15.09
CA ILE A 346 26.43 9.57 -16.23
C ILE A 346 26.38 11.03 -15.75
N GLU A 347 25.52 11.32 -14.79
CA GLU A 347 25.30 12.70 -14.31
C GLU A 347 26.18 13.07 -13.13
N HIS A 348 27.06 12.16 -12.66
CA HIS A 348 27.92 12.32 -11.50
C HIS A 348 27.14 12.79 -10.26
N ARG A 349 25.98 12.18 -10.02
CA ARG A 349 25.05 12.49 -8.94
C ARG A 349 24.86 11.31 -8.01
N ASN A 350 24.42 11.63 -6.80
CA ASN A 350 24.02 10.60 -5.86
C ASN A 350 22.73 9.92 -6.34
N GLU A 351 22.62 8.61 -6.23
CA GLU A 351 21.49 7.77 -6.61
C GLU A 351 20.17 8.24 -5.97
N TYR A 352 20.26 8.86 -4.79
CA TYR A 352 19.11 9.43 -4.06
C TYR A 352 18.38 10.57 -4.77
N ALA A 353 19.01 11.19 -5.78
CA ALA A 353 18.36 12.22 -6.59
C ALA A 353 17.24 11.68 -7.48
N TYR A 354 17.13 10.34 -7.59
CA TYR A 354 16.18 9.63 -8.46
C TYR A 354 15.16 8.77 -7.69
N ILE A 355 15.23 8.72 -6.38
CA ILE A 355 14.31 8.04 -5.47
C ILE A 355 13.35 9.03 -4.84
#